data_01c3f45659e3525ef587b267b7e6ec7d
#
_entry.id   01c3f45659e3525ef587b267b7e6ec7d
#
_cell.length_a   1.000
_cell.length_b   1.000
_cell.length_c   1.000
_cell.angle_alpha   90.00
_cell.angle_beta   90.00
_cell.angle_gamma   90.00
#
_symmetry.space_group_name_H-M   'P 1'
#
loop_
_entity.id
_entity.type
_entity.pdbx_description
1 polymer ?
#
loop_
_entity_poly.entity_id
_entity_poly.type
_entity_poly.pdbx_seq_one_letter_code
_entity_poly.pdbx_strand_id
1 'polypeptide(L)'
;MSRFLLATWLMSILAARLIAESPTPAPSVPQTALKSPALSSPSSSPSAKPTTEQFINSLSSADLQAVITLLKSNFTNPDAITDTELNRATIQGLMVRLPHGVMLLPNRESGSMEGPSAFYSEILDGHIGYLRLGSLNSANLQALDKSLSSFAAKKVDALVIDLRASQAASDFAVAAEFAKRFCPKGKPLFTLRKPAARQDRVFNSDRDPAFRGLIMALTDGDTVGSAEALADALRFYDKVLLMGQPTAGRAAEYSDLPLPSGKIVRVAVAEIVSPEGHSLFPEGIKPDLPVEMSMVDKRQIFQLSSEKGMGPFVYEMGRPHMNEAALLAGTNPEIEVAETAQQRRGRAPEKSPAHDLVLQRALDVVTSLEIYQKR
;
A
#
# COMPACT_ATOMS: atom_id res chain seq x y z
N MET A 1 -51.20 -33.84 8.61
CA MET A 1 -51.35 -34.01 10.07
C MET A 1 -50.17 -33.36 10.68
N SER A 2 -50.19 -32.34 11.34
CA SER A 2 -50.76 -31.64 12.46
C SER A 2 -49.69 -30.59 12.81
N ARG A 3 -49.92 -29.30 12.63
CA ARG A 3 -50.51 -28.31 13.55
C ARG A 3 -49.56 -27.81 14.64
N PHE A 4 -49.33 -26.47 14.58
CA PHE A 4 -49.49 -25.37 15.58
C PHE A 4 -48.23 -25.04 16.35
N LEU A 5 -47.85 -23.79 16.72
CA LEU A 5 -48.57 -22.52 16.87
C LEU A 5 -47.54 -21.33 16.98
N LEU A 6 -47.96 -20.20 16.50
CA LEU A 6 -47.64 -18.82 16.84
C LEU A 6 -47.38 -18.55 18.33
N ALA A 7 -46.49 -17.62 18.62
CA ALA A 7 -46.65 -16.71 19.74
C ALA A 7 -45.95 -15.38 19.45
N THR A 8 -46.74 -14.38 19.11
CA THR A 8 -46.49 -12.92 19.16
C THR A 8 -46.44 -12.48 20.62
N TRP A 9 -45.46 -11.65 20.96
CA TRP A 9 -45.54 -10.79 22.14
C TRP A 9 -45.14 -9.37 21.80
N LEU A 10 -46.21 -8.53 21.77
CA LEU A 10 -46.19 -7.07 21.85
C LEU A 10 -46.04 -6.71 23.33
N MET A 11 -45.12 -5.80 23.69
CA MET A 11 -45.31 -4.98 24.90
C MET A 11 -44.78 -3.58 24.71
N SER A 12 -45.75 -2.67 24.71
CA SER A 12 -45.62 -1.22 24.87
C SER A 12 -45.42 -0.89 26.34
N ILE A 13 -44.53 0.01 26.68
CA ILE A 13 -44.50 0.79 27.95
C ILE A 13 -43.90 2.17 27.64
N LEU A 14 -44.70 3.18 27.56
CA LEU A 14 -45.17 4.17 28.52
C LEU A 14 -44.09 5.20 28.88
N ALA A 15 -44.27 6.40 28.31
CA ALA A 15 -43.57 7.65 28.62
C ALA A 15 -43.92 8.17 29.99
N ALA A 16 -42.91 8.57 30.78
CA ALA A 16 -43.11 9.43 31.96
C ALA A 16 -42.50 10.79 31.67
N ARG A 17 -43.34 11.81 31.55
CA ARG A 17 -42.96 13.23 31.56
C ARG A 17 -42.74 13.64 33.01
N LEU A 18 -41.58 14.22 33.32
CA LEU A 18 -41.39 15.09 34.46
C LEU A 18 -41.39 16.53 33.98
N ILE A 19 -42.39 17.28 34.49
CA ILE A 19 -42.55 18.73 34.35
C ILE A 19 -41.76 19.35 35.50
N ALA A 20 -40.79 20.21 35.20
CA ALA A 20 -40.17 21.09 36.17
C ALA A 20 -40.62 22.53 35.89
N GLU A 21 -41.24 23.13 36.90
CA GLU A 21 -41.78 24.50 36.90
C GLU A 21 -40.67 25.54 36.85
N SER A 22 -40.89 26.60 36.05
CA SER A 22 -40.08 27.81 36.02
C SER A 22 -40.66 28.85 37.00
N PRO A 23 -39.83 29.57 37.74
CA PRO A 23 -40.31 30.69 38.56
C PRO A 23 -40.47 31.97 37.73
N THR A 24 -41.55 32.68 38.01
CA THR A 24 -41.99 33.96 37.44
C THR A 24 -41.07 35.11 37.87
N PRO A 25 -40.69 36.07 37.01
CA PRO A 25 -39.95 37.26 37.41
C PRO A 25 -40.87 38.40 37.84
N ALA A 26 -40.45 39.11 38.88
CA ALA A 26 -41.04 40.30 39.36
C ALA A 26 -40.73 41.55 38.49
N PRO A 27 -41.56 42.63 38.57
CA PRO A 27 -41.44 43.76 37.63
C PRO A 27 -40.35 44.77 38.03
N SER A 28 -39.52 45.18 37.09
CA SER A 28 -38.48 46.19 37.21
C SER A 28 -38.91 47.50 36.54
N VAL A 29 -38.63 48.56 37.23
CA VAL A 29 -38.88 50.00 36.98
C VAL A 29 -38.04 50.51 35.79
N PRO A 30 -38.50 51.44 34.95
CA PRO A 30 -37.73 51.95 33.82
C PRO A 30 -36.68 52.99 34.25
N GLN A 31 -35.42 52.68 33.96
CA GLN A 31 -34.35 53.69 33.98
C GLN A 31 -34.04 54.16 32.56
N THR A 32 -34.23 55.44 32.36
CA THR A 32 -33.86 56.20 31.17
C THR A 32 -32.36 56.28 31.08
N ALA A 33 -31.74 55.62 30.10
CA ALA A 33 -30.32 55.71 29.81
C ALA A 33 -30.06 56.44 28.49
N LEU A 34 -29.22 57.44 28.58
CA LEU A 34 -28.72 58.33 27.54
C LEU A 34 -28.05 57.54 26.43
N LYS A 35 -28.41 57.82 25.17
CA LYS A 35 -27.74 57.35 23.96
C LYS A 35 -26.35 57.97 23.83
N SER A 36 -25.28 57.18 23.95
CA SER A 36 -23.99 57.50 23.37
C SER A 36 -23.83 56.77 22.04
N PRO A 37 -23.34 57.41 20.99
CA PRO A 37 -23.15 56.78 19.73
C PRO A 37 -21.91 55.86 19.81
N ALA A 38 -22.11 54.56 19.65
CA ALA A 38 -21.02 53.61 19.48
C ALA A 38 -20.40 53.81 18.11
N LEU A 39 -19.18 54.28 18.06
CA LEU A 39 -18.31 54.17 16.89
C LEU A 39 -18.05 52.67 16.64
N SER A 40 -18.71 52.14 15.62
CA SER A 40 -18.34 50.84 15.03
C SER A 40 -17.04 51.01 14.24
N SER A 41 -15.93 50.68 14.86
CA SER A 41 -14.68 50.49 14.14
C SER A 41 -14.79 49.23 13.27
N PRO A 42 -14.54 49.31 11.98
CA PRO A 42 -14.41 48.09 11.17
C PRO A 42 -13.14 47.40 11.60
N SER A 43 -13.26 46.24 12.23
CA SER A 43 -12.15 45.31 12.47
C SER A 43 -11.70 44.79 11.12
N SER A 44 -10.77 45.49 10.48
CA SER A 44 -10.02 44.96 9.36
C SER A 44 -9.02 43.96 9.91
N SER A 45 -9.40 42.68 9.89
CA SER A 45 -8.42 41.58 9.98
C SER A 45 -7.35 41.82 8.92
N PRO A 46 -6.05 41.72 9.25
CA PRO A 46 -5.01 41.86 8.24
C PRO A 46 -5.18 40.75 7.23
N SER A 47 -5.57 41.12 6.00
CA SER A 47 -5.62 40.19 4.86
C SER A 47 -4.22 39.60 4.71
N ALA A 48 -4.08 38.30 4.97
CA ALA A 48 -2.84 37.61 4.79
C ALA A 48 -2.39 37.82 3.33
N LYS A 49 -1.14 38.21 3.13
CA LYS A 49 -0.58 38.39 1.76
C LYS A 49 -0.75 37.06 1.01
N PRO A 50 -1.30 37.08 -0.23
CA PRO A 50 -1.48 35.88 -0.98
C PRO A 50 -0.12 35.20 -1.22
N THR A 51 -0.12 33.87 -1.11
CA THR A 51 1.09 33.06 -1.36
C THR A 51 1.42 33.05 -2.85
N THR A 52 2.67 32.78 -3.21
CA THR A 52 3.10 32.62 -4.61
C THR A 52 2.22 31.61 -5.36
N GLU A 53 1.81 30.55 -4.69
CA GLU A 53 0.94 29.53 -5.26
C GLU A 53 -0.49 30.08 -5.58
N GLN A 54 -1.04 30.91 -4.71
CA GLN A 54 -2.33 31.58 -4.97
C GLN A 54 -2.22 32.53 -6.16
N PHE A 55 -1.10 33.24 -6.33
CA PHE A 55 -0.86 34.08 -7.52
C PHE A 55 -0.81 33.23 -8.78
N ILE A 56 -0.03 32.15 -8.78
CA ILE A 56 0.07 31.24 -9.97
C ILE A 56 -1.28 30.70 -10.32
N ASN A 57 -2.09 30.27 -9.34
CA ASN A 57 -3.43 29.72 -9.57
C ASN A 57 -4.45 30.77 -10.08
N SER A 58 -4.17 32.05 -9.92
CA SER A 58 -5.02 33.15 -10.43
C SER A 58 -4.72 33.56 -11.87
N LEU A 59 -3.61 33.08 -12.45
CA LEU A 59 -3.22 33.43 -13.82
C LEU A 59 -4.14 32.75 -14.85
N SER A 60 -4.61 33.54 -15.81
CA SER A 60 -5.34 33.05 -16.96
C SER A 60 -4.37 32.49 -18.04
N SER A 61 -4.90 31.78 -19.04
CA SER A 61 -4.11 31.34 -20.18
C SER A 61 -3.50 32.52 -20.96
N ALA A 62 -4.17 33.67 -21.00
CA ALA A 62 -3.66 34.90 -21.63
C ALA A 62 -2.47 35.46 -20.82
N ASP A 63 -2.57 35.46 -19.50
CA ASP A 63 -1.46 35.90 -18.63
C ASP A 63 -0.25 35.02 -18.78
N LEU A 64 -0.44 33.69 -18.90
CA LEU A 64 0.66 32.75 -19.14
C LEU A 64 1.39 33.06 -20.47
N GLN A 65 0.64 33.32 -21.55
CA GLN A 65 1.21 33.71 -22.84
C GLN A 65 1.96 35.04 -22.73
N ALA A 66 1.40 36.03 -22.03
CA ALA A 66 2.04 37.30 -21.78
C ALA A 66 3.34 37.15 -20.98
N VAL A 67 3.35 36.33 -19.92
CA VAL A 67 4.54 36.02 -19.13
C VAL A 67 5.64 35.41 -20.00
N ILE A 68 5.32 34.44 -20.86
CA ILE A 68 6.30 33.82 -21.76
C ILE A 68 6.87 34.86 -22.73
N THR A 69 6.04 35.74 -23.30
CA THR A 69 6.45 36.80 -24.21
C THR A 69 7.36 37.81 -23.52
N LEU A 70 6.96 38.24 -22.32
CA LEU A 70 7.76 39.19 -21.50
C LEU A 70 9.12 38.61 -21.10
N LEU A 71 9.15 37.32 -20.74
CA LEU A 71 10.42 36.64 -20.42
C LEU A 71 11.36 36.59 -21.63
N LYS A 72 10.85 36.20 -22.79
CA LYS A 72 11.65 36.18 -24.04
C LYS A 72 12.19 37.56 -24.43
N SER A 73 11.49 38.65 -24.11
CA SER A 73 11.86 40.00 -24.47
C SER A 73 12.73 40.69 -23.43
N ASN A 74 12.60 40.37 -22.14
CA ASN A 74 13.18 41.18 -21.06
C ASN A 74 14.10 40.40 -20.12
N PHE A 75 14.20 39.07 -20.27
CA PHE A 75 15.08 38.28 -19.40
C PHE A 75 16.55 38.60 -19.73
N THR A 76 17.40 38.62 -18.69
CA THR A 76 18.84 38.96 -18.82
C THR A 76 19.63 38.02 -19.73
N ASN A 77 19.13 36.80 -19.92
CA ASN A 77 19.65 35.82 -20.87
C ASN A 77 18.49 35.22 -21.71
N PRO A 78 18.09 35.91 -22.79
CA PRO A 78 16.95 35.47 -23.63
C PRO A 78 17.18 34.09 -24.26
N ASP A 79 18.42 33.72 -24.55
CA ASP A 79 18.80 32.45 -25.16
C ASP A 79 18.53 31.25 -24.23
N ALA A 80 18.39 31.48 -22.92
CA ALA A 80 17.96 30.46 -21.95
C ALA A 80 16.47 30.12 -22.05
N ILE A 81 15.66 30.97 -22.73
CA ILE A 81 14.20 30.80 -22.84
C ILE A 81 13.82 30.40 -24.26
N THR A 82 14.36 29.26 -24.68
CA THR A 82 14.00 28.67 -25.98
C THR A 82 12.66 27.92 -25.88
N ASP A 83 12.01 27.70 -27.04
CA ASP A 83 10.81 26.86 -27.10
C ASP A 83 11.06 25.43 -26.58
N THR A 84 12.28 24.93 -26.78
CA THR A 84 12.69 23.62 -26.24
C THR A 84 12.69 23.61 -24.73
N GLU A 85 13.24 24.65 -24.08
CA GLU A 85 13.27 24.75 -22.61
C GLU A 85 11.86 24.98 -22.04
N LEU A 86 11.02 25.78 -22.70
CA LEU A 86 9.62 25.95 -22.30
C LEU A 86 8.85 24.64 -22.38
N ASN A 87 9.00 23.89 -23.49
CA ASN A 87 8.39 22.60 -23.65
C ASN A 87 8.89 21.60 -22.58
N ARG A 88 10.20 21.59 -22.31
CA ARG A 88 10.79 20.76 -21.26
C ARG A 88 10.21 21.11 -19.90
N ALA A 89 10.20 22.38 -19.52
CA ALA A 89 9.65 22.86 -18.25
C ALA A 89 8.16 22.49 -18.08
N THR A 90 7.37 22.63 -19.17
CA THR A 90 5.95 22.29 -19.17
C THR A 90 5.75 20.79 -18.92
N ILE A 91 6.43 19.92 -19.66
CA ILE A 91 6.29 18.46 -19.51
C ILE A 91 6.81 18.01 -18.14
N GLN A 92 7.94 18.54 -17.69
CA GLN A 92 8.46 18.22 -16.34
C GLN A 92 7.49 18.67 -15.25
N GLY A 93 6.92 19.88 -15.38
CA GLY A 93 5.90 20.39 -14.45
C GLY A 93 4.66 19.49 -14.38
N LEU A 94 4.15 19.02 -15.54
CA LEU A 94 3.04 18.07 -15.58
C LEU A 94 3.41 16.74 -14.92
N MET A 95 4.60 16.19 -15.18
CA MET A 95 5.04 14.93 -14.58
C MET A 95 5.20 15.03 -13.05
N VAL A 96 5.63 16.18 -12.54
CA VAL A 96 5.74 16.44 -11.09
C VAL A 96 4.37 16.59 -10.44
N ARG A 97 3.43 17.28 -11.11
CA ARG A 97 2.06 17.54 -10.59
C ARG A 97 1.16 16.31 -10.71
N LEU A 98 1.44 15.41 -11.64
CA LEU A 98 0.66 14.19 -11.91
C LEU A 98 1.56 12.96 -11.73
N PRO A 99 2.06 12.69 -10.51
CA PRO A 99 2.97 11.59 -10.26
C PRO A 99 2.29 10.28 -10.67
N HIS A 100 3.03 9.44 -11.40
CA HIS A 100 2.53 8.19 -11.99
C HIS A 100 1.38 8.33 -12.99
N GLY A 101 0.74 9.50 -13.10
CA GLY A 101 -0.41 9.73 -14.00
C GLY A 101 -0.01 9.95 -15.44
N VAL A 102 1.18 10.52 -15.69
CA VAL A 102 1.69 10.82 -17.03
C VAL A 102 3.15 10.40 -17.11
N MET A 103 3.48 9.62 -18.15
CA MET A 103 4.84 9.17 -18.43
C MET A 103 5.16 9.34 -19.90
N LEU A 104 6.36 9.86 -20.22
CA LEU A 104 6.86 9.93 -21.59
C LEU A 104 7.76 8.71 -21.82
N LEU A 105 7.36 7.87 -22.77
CA LEU A 105 8.10 6.67 -23.13
C LEU A 105 8.89 6.90 -24.43
N PRO A 106 10.10 6.37 -24.55
CA PRO A 106 10.77 6.27 -25.85
C PRO A 106 9.95 5.37 -26.78
N ASN A 107 10.26 5.41 -28.06
CA ASN A 107 9.52 4.70 -29.11
C ASN A 107 9.31 3.20 -28.74
N ARG A 108 8.27 2.60 -29.25
CA ARG A 108 7.66 1.29 -28.91
C ARG A 108 8.61 0.07 -28.79
N GLU A 109 9.86 0.21 -29.20
CA GLU A 109 10.83 -0.90 -29.22
C GLU A 109 11.54 -1.16 -27.89
N SER A 110 11.33 -0.33 -26.87
CA SER A 110 11.90 -0.53 -25.54
C SER A 110 10.89 -1.24 -24.61
N GLY A 111 10.46 -2.42 -25.01
CA GLY A 111 9.75 -3.32 -24.12
C GLY A 111 10.66 -3.69 -22.94
N SER A 112 10.15 -3.64 -21.73
CA SER A 112 10.87 -4.12 -20.57
C SER A 112 11.34 -5.55 -20.80
N MET A 113 12.65 -5.75 -20.84
CA MET A 113 13.30 -7.05 -21.08
C MET A 113 13.22 -7.99 -19.87
N GLU A 114 12.51 -7.62 -18.82
CA GLU A 114 12.31 -8.51 -17.68
C GLU A 114 11.13 -9.45 -17.99
N GLY A 115 11.47 -10.71 -18.16
CA GLY A 115 10.46 -11.78 -18.28
C GLY A 115 9.57 -11.86 -17.05
N PRO A 116 8.42 -12.58 -17.15
CA PRO A 116 7.49 -12.68 -16.03
C PRO A 116 8.20 -13.29 -14.80
N SER A 117 8.07 -12.62 -13.66
CA SER A 117 8.62 -13.10 -12.39
C SER A 117 7.95 -14.43 -12.00
N ALA A 118 8.79 -15.42 -11.68
CA ALA A 118 8.33 -16.77 -11.37
C ALA A 118 7.65 -16.83 -9.99
N PHE A 119 6.66 -17.71 -9.90
CA PHE A 119 6.06 -18.11 -8.65
C PHE A 119 7.04 -18.99 -7.84
N TYR A 120 7.06 -18.79 -6.51
CA TYR A 120 7.84 -19.62 -5.60
C TYR A 120 7.02 -19.93 -4.33
N SER A 121 7.12 -21.15 -3.81
CA SER A 121 6.46 -21.56 -2.58
C SER A 121 7.31 -22.50 -1.75
N GLU A 122 7.26 -22.32 -0.42
CA GLU A 122 7.99 -23.12 0.56
C GLU A 122 7.18 -23.21 1.85
N ILE A 123 7.47 -24.20 2.70
CA ILE A 123 6.96 -24.27 4.06
C ILE A 123 8.11 -23.96 5.01
N LEU A 124 7.92 -22.93 5.82
CA LEU A 124 8.84 -22.50 6.85
C LEU A 124 8.33 -22.97 8.23
N ASP A 125 9.24 -23.30 9.16
CA ASP A 125 8.93 -23.79 10.50
C ASP A 125 7.93 -24.96 10.57
N GLY A 126 7.77 -25.66 9.45
CA GLY A 126 6.91 -26.83 9.32
C GLY A 126 5.40 -26.54 9.22
N HIS A 127 4.95 -25.31 9.49
CA HIS A 127 3.52 -24.93 9.50
C HIS A 127 3.21 -23.58 8.85
N ILE A 128 4.19 -22.75 8.51
CA ILE A 128 4.01 -21.46 7.86
C ILE A 128 4.26 -21.60 6.36
N GLY A 129 3.25 -21.37 5.53
CA GLY A 129 3.40 -21.34 4.08
C GLY A 129 3.94 -20.00 3.60
N TYR A 130 5.06 -20.02 2.87
CA TYR A 130 5.58 -18.86 2.18
C TYR A 130 5.22 -18.93 0.69
N LEU A 131 4.64 -17.84 0.17
CA LEU A 131 4.18 -17.71 -1.21
C LEU A 131 4.71 -16.43 -1.82
N ARG A 132 5.71 -16.48 -2.69
CA ARG A 132 6.13 -15.36 -3.52
C ARG A 132 5.40 -15.47 -4.86
N LEU A 133 4.39 -14.60 -5.05
CA LEU A 133 3.45 -14.75 -6.17
C LEU A 133 4.06 -14.44 -7.53
N GLY A 134 5.12 -13.62 -7.58
CA GLY A 134 5.67 -13.15 -8.84
C GLY A 134 4.67 -12.34 -9.65
N SER A 135 4.72 -12.45 -10.96
CA SER A 135 3.76 -11.79 -11.85
C SER A 135 2.36 -12.39 -11.70
N LEU A 136 1.33 -11.54 -11.54
CA LEU A 136 -0.04 -12.01 -11.46
C LEU A 136 -0.53 -12.41 -12.86
N ASN A 137 -0.42 -13.69 -13.19
CA ASN A 137 -0.84 -14.29 -14.46
C ASN A 137 -1.48 -15.66 -14.23
N SER A 138 -2.07 -16.23 -15.28
CA SER A 138 -2.79 -17.51 -15.19
C SER A 138 -1.89 -18.69 -14.79
N ALA A 139 -0.61 -18.69 -15.19
CA ALA A 139 0.32 -19.76 -14.84
C ALA A 139 0.65 -19.73 -13.33
N ASN A 140 0.96 -18.54 -12.80
CA ASN A 140 1.24 -18.36 -11.38
C ASN A 140 -0.02 -18.56 -10.52
N LEU A 141 -1.22 -18.26 -11.05
CA LEU A 141 -2.48 -18.57 -10.38
C LEU A 141 -2.70 -20.08 -10.23
N GLN A 142 -2.39 -20.88 -11.26
CA GLN A 142 -2.44 -22.34 -11.18
C GLN A 142 -1.40 -22.88 -10.18
N ALA A 143 -0.21 -22.29 -10.14
CA ALA A 143 0.82 -22.63 -9.17
C ALA A 143 0.37 -22.34 -7.73
N LEU A 144 -0.30 -21.19 -7.52
CA LEU A 144 -0.92 -20.84 -6.25
C LEU A 144 -1.95 -21.88 -5.81
N ASP A 145 -2.88 -22.27 -6.70
CA ASP A 145 -3.93 -23.26 -6.38
C ASP A 145 -3.31 -24.62 -5.99
N LYS A 146 -2.25 -25.05 -6.67
CA LYS A 146 -1.49 -26.27 -6.30
C LYS A 146 -0.83 -26.13 -4.94
N SER A 147 -0.20 -24.99 -4.65
CA SER A 147 0.48 -24.76 -3.37
C SER A 147 -0.51 -24.71 -2.22
N LEU A 148 -1.65 -24.04 -2.37
CA LEU A 148 -2.71 -24.00 -1.35
C LEU A 148 -3.26 -25.40 -1.05
N SER A 149 -3.45 -26.24 -2.08
CA SER A 149 -3.87 -27.63 -1.92
C SER A 149 -2.81 -28.46 -1.15
N SER A 150 -1.53 -28.29 -1.47
CA SER A 150 -0.42 -28.92 -0.77
C SER A 150 -0.32 -28.47 0.70
N PHE A 151 -0.50 -27.17 0.94
CA PHE A 151 -0.46 -26.58 2.28
C PHE A 151 -1.62 -27.11 3.16
N ALA A 152 -2.82 -27.23 2.59
CA ALA A 152 -3.96 -27.82 3.27
C ALA A 152 -3.67 -29.29 3.67
N ALA A 153 -3.08 -30.08 2.79
CA ALA A 153 -2.71 -31.48 3.08
C ALA A 153 -1.63 -31.58 4.18
N LYS A 154 -0.75 -30.60 4.29
CA LYS A 154 0.32 -30.52 5.30
C LYS A 154 -0.08 -29.74 6.57
N LYS A 155 -1.36 -29.32 6.67
CA LYS A 155 -1.92 -28.61 7.82
C LYS A 155 -1.20 -27.28 8.10
N VAL A 156 -0.82 -26.56 7.07
CA VAL A 156 -0.29 -25.18 7.18
C VAL A 156 -1.41 -24.31 7.73
N ASP A 157 -1.14 -23.56 8.79
CA ASP A 157 -2.12 -22.74 9.51
C ASP A 157 -1.87 -21.24 9.42
N ALA A 158 -0.68 -20.84 8.94
CA ALA A 158 -0.35 -19.45 8.63
C ALA A 158 0.27 -19.32 7.23
N LEU A 159 0.06 -18.15 6.58
CA LEU A 159 0.65 -17.83 5.28
C LEU A 159 1.38 -16.49 5.33
N VAL A 160 2.51 -16.44 4.64
CA VAL A 160 3.19 -15.21 4.26
C VAL A 160 3.12 -15.07 2.73
N ILE A 161 2.39 -14.05 2.26
CA ILE A 161 2.22 -13.73 0.84
C ILE A 161 3.19 -12.62 0.47
N ASP A 162 4.20 -12.93 -0.32
CA ASP A 162 5.23 -11.98 -0.75
C ASP A 162 4.87 -11.36 -2.10
N LEU A 163 4.55 -10.07 -2.09
CA LEU A 163 4.20 -9.26 -3.25
C LEU A 163 5.37 -8.42 -3.77
N ARG A 164 6.54 -8.51 -3.15
CA ARG A 164 7.73 -7.69 -3.46
C ARG A 164 8.43 -8.06 -4.78
N ALA A 165 7.97 -9.09 -5.47
CA ALA A 165 8.47 -9.51 -6.78
C ALA A 165 7.42 -9.37 -7.88
N SER A 166 6.36 -8.61 -7.65
CA SER A 166 5.30 -8.44 -8.64
C SER A 166 5.71 -7.40 -9.68
N GLN A 167 5.85 -7.84 -10.92
CA GLN A 167 6.07 -6.91 -12.03
C GLN A 167 4.78 -6.15 -12.36
N ALA A 168 4.95 -4.95 -12.89
CA ALA A 168 3.85 -4.07 -13.29
C ALA A 168 2.91 -4.77 -14.29
N ALA A 169 1.86 -5.40 -13.76
CA ALA A 169 0.75 -5.91 -14.55
C ALA A 169 -0.48 -5.04 -14.27
N SER A 170 -1.22 -4.71 -15.31
CA SER A 170 -2.48 -3.97 -15.23
C SER A 170 -3.70 -4.87 -15.47
N ASP A 171 -3.54 -6.18 -15.39
CA ASP A 171 -4.66 -7.10 -15.47
C ASP A 171 -5.32 -7.27 -14.10
N PHE A 172 -6.22 -6.36 -13.80
CA PHE A 172 -6.98 -6.36 -12.55
C PHE A 172 -7.99 -7.50 -12.47
N ALA A 173 -8.40 -8.10 -13.60
CA ALA A 173 -9.25 -9.28 -13.57
C ALA A 173 -8.50 -10.49 -13.01
N VAL A 174 -7.24 -10.67 -13.40
CA VAL A 174 -6.37 -11.71 -12.83
C VAL A 174 -6.07 -11.42 -11.35
N ALA A 175 -5.80 -10.17 -10.97
CA ALA A 175 -5.63 -9.81 -9.55
C ALA A 175 -6.85 -10.20 -8.70
N ALA A 176 -8.06 -9.97 -9.22
CA ALA A 176 -9.29 -10.39 -8.55
C ALA A 176 -9.35 -11.91 -8.38
N GLU A 177 -8.91 -12.69 -9.38
CA GLU A 177 -8.83 -14.14 -9.26
C GLU A 177 -7.86 -14.59 -8.14
N PHE A 178 -6.70 -13.94 -7.98
CA PHE A 178 -5.83 -14.20 -6.83
C PHE A 178 -6.52 -13.85 -5.50
N ALA A 179 -7.13 -12.68 -5.41
CA ALA A 179 -7.82 -12.23 -4.19
C ALA A 179 -8.97 -13.16 -3.75
N LYS A 180 -9.71 -13.75 -4.69
CA LYS A 180 -10.79 -14.71 -4.43
C LYS A 180 -10.35 -15.96 -3.65
N ARG A 181 -9.05 -16.30 -3.64
CA ARG A 181 -8.50 -17.45 -2.89
C ARG A 181 -8.45 -17.17 -1.38
N PHE A 182 -8.54 -15.91 -0.99
CA PHE A 182 -8.35 -15.47 0.38
C PHE A 182 -9.56 -14.70 0.93
N CYS A 183 -10.24 -13.93 0.07
CA CYS A 183 -11.32 -13.04 0.48
C CYS A 183 -12.67 -13.76 0.56
N PRO A 184 -13.58 -13.35 1.48
CA PRO A 184 -14.89 -13.98 1.67
C PRO A 184 -15.77 -13.89 0.43
N LYS A 185 -16.54 -14.95 0.16
CA LYS A 185 -17.52 -15.00 -0.93
C LYS A 185 -18.58 -13.91 -0.81
N GLY A 186 -18.99 -13.35 -1.94
CA GLY A 186 -20.04 -12.33 -2.05
C GLY A 186 -19.60 -10.93 -1.63
N LYS A 187 -18.32 -10.72 -1.35
CA LYS A 187 -17.78 -9.44 -0.93
C LYS A 187 -17.06 -8.71 -2.09
N PRO A 188 -17.14 -7.35 -2.17
CA PRO A 188 -16.39 -6.58 -3.15
C PRO A 188 -14.89 -6.68 -2.85
N LEU A 189 -14.06 -6.84 -3.87
CA LEU A 189 -12.60 -6.87 -3.74
C LEU A 189 -11.99 -5.48 -3.94
N PHE A 190 -12.34 -4.86 -5.05
CA PHE A 190 -11.98 -3.49 -5.44
C PHE A 190 -12.81 -3.05 -6.63
N THR A 191 -12.76 -1.76 -6.95
CA THR A 191 -13.45 -1.18 -8.10
C THR A 191 -12.42 -0.52 -9.03
N LEU A 192 -12.47 -0.86 -10.32
CA LEU A 192 -11.76 -0.12 -11.36
C LEU A 192 -12.66 1.03 -11.80
N ARG A 193 -12.30 2.25 -11.44
CA ARG A 193 -13.03 3.49 -11.72
C ARG A 193 -12.46 4.18 -12.95
N LYS A 194 -13.32 4.44 -13.96
CA LYS A 194 -12.98 5.16 -15.19
C LYS A 194 -13.74 6.48 -15.28
N PRO A 195 -13.26 7.56 -14.65
CA PRO A 195 -14.02 8.82 -14.54
C PRO A 195 -14.41 9.41 -15.89
N ALA A 196 -13.50 9.41 -16.88
CA ALA A 196 -13.75 9.95 -18.21
C ALA A 196 -14.84 9.20 -18.98
N ALA A 197 -14.92 7.87 -18.80
CA ALA A 197 -15.93 7.03 -19.43
C ALA A 197 -17.22 6.90 -18.60
N ARG A 198 -17.22 7.41 -17.36
CA ARG A 198 -18.29 7.22 -16.35
C ARG A 198 -18.67 5.74 -16.20
N GLN A 199 -17.67 4.87 -16.23
CA GLN A 199 -17.84 3.42 -16.12
C GLN A 199 -16.98 2.91 -14.97
N ASP A 200 -17.66 2.26 -14.02
CA ASP A 200 -17.01 1.61 -12.91
C ASP A 200 -17.22 0.10 -13.04
N ARG A 201 -16.15 -0.66 -12.83
CA ARG A 201 -16.21 -2.12 -12.81
C ARG A 201 -15.86 -2.63 -11.42
N VAL A 202 -16.87 -3.17 -10.73
CA VAL A 202 -16.69 -3.78 -9.42
C VAL A 202 -16.26 -5.23 -9.60
N PHE A 203 -15.20 -5.63 -8.90
CA PHE A 203 -14.76 -7.01 -8.80
C PHE A 203 -15.21 -7.59 -7.46
N ASN A 204 -15.90 -8.73 -7.51
CA ASN A 204 -16.44 -9.39 -6.34
C ASN A 204 -15.84 -10.79 -6.20
N SER A 205 -15.75 -11.29 -4.96
CA SER A 205 -15.43 -12.68 -4.69
C SER A 205 -16.68 -13.54 -4.90
N ASP A 206 -16.60 -14.53 -5.81
CA ASP A 206 -17.69 -15.45 -6.16
C ASP A 206 -17.51 -16.85 -5.55
N ARG A 207 -16.41 -17.06 -4.80
CA ARG A 207 -16.05 -18.36 -4.22
C ARG A 207 -15.66 -18.24 -2.76
N ASP A 208 -15.72 -19.35 -2.03
CA ASP A 208 -15.18 -19.41 -0.68
C ASP A 208 -13.65 -19.36 -0.69
N PRO A 209 -13.04 -18.74 0.33
CA PRO A 209 -11.58 -18.68 0.42
C PRO A 209 -10.98 -20.08 0.56
N ALA A 210 -9.90 -20.33 -0.17
CA ALA A 210 -9.15 -21.58 -0.14
C ALA A 210 -8.27 -21.71 1.12
N PHE A 211 -7.97 -20.58 1.78
CA PHE A 211 -7.23 -20.54 3.05
C PHE A 211 -7.95 -19.65 4.05
N ARG A 212 -7.96 -20.06 5.32
CA ARG A 212 -8.69 -19.37 6.41
C ARG A 212 -7.85 -19.11 7.66
N GLY A 213 -6.55 -19.44 7.60
CA GLY A 213 -5.60 -19.18 8.69
C GLY A 213 -5.14 -17.73 8.75
N LEU A 214 -4.12 -17.49 9.57
CA LEU A 214 -3.44 -16.20 9.67
C LEU A 214 -2.70 -15.89 8.37
N ILE A 215 -2.82 -14.68 7.86
CA ILE A 215 -2.13 -14.24 6.64
C ILE A 215 -1.36 -12.95 6.94
N MET A 216 -0.08 -12.93 6.53
CA MET A 216 0.74 -11.73 6.42
C MET A 216 1.03 -11.45 4.95
N ALA A 217 1.08 -10.19 4.53
CA ALA A 217 1.48 -9.83 3.18
C ALA A 217 2.69 -8.89 3.22
N LEU A 218 3.69 -9.18 2.38
CA LEU A 218 4.93 -8.39 2.29
C LEU A 218 4.86 -7.48 1.07
N THR A 219 5.13 -6.19 1.28
CA THR A 219 5.08 -5.15 0.24
C THR A 219 6.35 -4.31 0.22
N ASP A 220 6.65 -3.72 -0.93
CA ASP A 220 7.65 -2.69 -1.11
C ASP A 220 7.39 -1.86 -2.39
N GLY A 221 8.34 -0.98 -2.77
CA GLY A 221 8.22 -0.17 -3.98
C GLY A 221 8.14 -0.93 -5.31
N ASP A 222 8.44 -2.23 -5.34
CA ASP A 222 8.22 -3.10 -6.50
C ASP A 222 6.84 -3.81 -6.47
N THR A 223 6.04 -3.59 -5.43
CA THR A 223 4.62 -3.98 -5.40
C THR A 223 3.82 -2.96 -6.21
N VAL A 224 3.41 -3.32 -7.42
CA VAL A 224 2.92 -2.39 -8.44
C VAL A 224 1.59 -2.85 -9.04
N GLY A 225 0.70 -1.91 -9.34
CA GLY A 225 -0.47 -2.12 -10.17
C GLY A 225 -1.44 -3.18 -9.63
N SER A 226 -1.58 -4.29 -10.32
CA SER A 226 -2.48 -5.39 -9.92
C SER A 226 -2.12 -6.01 -8.56
N ALA A 227 -0.84 -5.99 -8.17
CA ALA A 227 -0.41 -6.46 -6.86
C ALA A 227 -0.81 -5.51 -5.73
N GLU A 228 -0.89 -4.20 -6.00
CA GLU A 228 -1.44 -3.23 -5.04
C GLU A 228 -2.93 -3.48 -4.81
N ALA A 229 -3.70 -3.72 -5.88
CA ALA A 229 -5.11 -4.07 -5.77
C ALA A 229 -5.32 -5.37 -4.96
N LEU A 230 -4.45 -6.36 -5.14
CA LEU A 230 -4.46 -7.59 -4.34
C LEU A 230 -4.13 -7.31 -2.87
N ALA A 231 -3.06 -6.53 -2.60
CA ALA A 231 -2.66 -6.19 -1.23
C ALA A 231 -3.78 -5.48 -0.46
N ASP A 232 -4.46 -4.52 -1.10
CA ASP A 232 -5.59 -3.79 -0.51
C ASP A 232 -6.78 -4.70 -0.23
N ALA A 233 -7.16 -5.55 -1.20
CA ALA A 233 -8.25 -6.51 -1.01
C ALA A 233 -7.99 -7.49 0.14
N LEU A 234 -6.74 -7.94 0.30
CA LEU A 234 -6.34 -8.81 1.41
C LEU A 234 -6.42 -8.07 2.76
N ARG A 235 -5.91 -6.84 2.81
CA ARG A 235 -5.92 -6.01 4.03
C ARG A 235 -7.33 -5.67 4.50
N PHE A 236 -8.22 -5.34 3.56
CA PHE A 236 -9.58 -4.87 3.87
C PHE A 236 -10.40 -5.88 4.69
N TYR A 237 -10.15 -7.18 4.55
CA TYR A 237 -10.91 -8.21 5.26
C TYR A 237 -10.31 -8.62 6.61
N ASP A 238 -9.59 -7.74 7.29
CA ASP A 238 -9.14 -7.78 8.70
C ASP A 238 -8.28 -8.99 9.12
N LYS A 239 -7.86 -9.81 8.15
CA LYS A 239 -7.07 -11.00 8.44
C LYS A 239 -5.63 -10.91 7.97
N VAL A 240 -5.28 -9.82 7.30
CA VAL A 240 -3.97 -9.65 6.68
C VAL A 240 -3.31 -8.38 7.18
N LEU A 241 -2.13 -8.52 7.77
CA LEU A 241 -1.25 -7.40 8.10
C LEU A 241 -0.27 -7.20 6.93
N LEU A 242 -0.17 -5.98 6.45
CA LEU A 242 0.83 -5.57 5.47
C LEU A 242 2.13 -5.18 6.16
N MET A 243 3.24 -5.75 5.72
CA MET A 243 4.57 -5.52 6.29
C MET A 243 5.57 -5.14 5.23
N GLY A 244 6.54 -4.29 5.59
CA GLY A 244 7.62 -3.87 4.71
C GLY A 244 7.59 -2.39 4.39
N GLN A 245 7.59 -2.03 3.10
CA GLN A 245 7.64 -0.64 2.65
C GLN A 245 6.39 -0.28 1.86
N PRO A 246 6.10 1.04 1.68
CA PRO A 246 4.98 1.49 0.86
C PRO A 246 5.06 0.94 -0.57
N THR A 247 3.90 0.68 -1.16
CA THR A 247 3.79 0.24 -2.55
C THR A 247 4.01 1.38 -3.54
N ALA A 248 4.10 1.07 -4.83
CA ALA A 248 4.51 2.03 -5.86
C ALA A 248 3.48 3.12 -6.18
N GLY A 249 2.22 3.01 -5.79
CA GLY A 249 1.16 3.95 -6.15
C GLY A 249 0.81 3.94 -7.64
N ARG A 250 0.85 2.78 -8.28
CA ARG A 250 0.57 2.61 -9.70
C ARG A 250 -0.63 1.70 -9.97
N ALA A 251 -1.55 1.61 -9.03
CA ALA A 251 -2.79 0.85 -9.18
C ALA A 251 -3.77 1.55 -10.14
N ALA A 252 -3.37 1.65 -11.41
CA ALA A 252 -4.09 2.33 -12.47
C ALA A 252 -4.04 1.55 -13.79
N GLU A 253 -5.06 1.71 -14.63
CA GLU A 253 -5.02 1.28 -16.02
C GLU A 253 -4.44 2.41 -16.87
N TYR A 254 -3.52 2.08 -17.75
CA TYR A 254 -2.82 3.06 -18.59
C TYR A 254 -3.19 2.92 -20.06
N SER A 255 -3.23 4.05 -20.76
CA SER A 255 -3.36 4.12 -22.21
C SER A 255 -2.13 4.77 -22.83
N ASP A 256 -1.59 4.14 -23.86
CA ASP A 256 -0.45 4.63 -24.62
C ASP A 256 -0.94 5.46 -25.82
N LEU A 257 -0.67 6.76 -25.78
CA LEU A 257 -1.10 7.71 -26.79
C LEU A 257 0.11 8.13 -27.63
N PRO A 258 0.10 7.86 -28.95
CA PRO A 258 1.19 8.24 -29.84
C PRO A 258 1.23 9.75 -30.06
N LEU A 259 2.42 10.34 -29.99
CA LEU A 259 2.66 11.74 -30.36
C LEU A 259 3.14 11.86 -31.81
N PRO A 260 2.93 13.02 -32.45
CA PRO A 260 3.44 13.28 -33.83
C PRO A 260 4.95 13.09 -33.97
N SER A 261 5.70 13.25 -32.88
CA SER A 261 7.14 13.02 -32.81
C SER A 261 7.56 11.55 -32.80
N GLY A 262 6.61 10.61 -32.84
CA GLY A 262 6.87 9.17 -32.71
C GLY A 262 7.05 8.69 -31.25
N LYS A 263 7.14 9.60 -30.26
CA LYS A 263 7.16 9.27 -28.85
C LYS A 263 5.78 8.87 -28.35
N ILE A 264 5.72 8.22 -27.20
CA ILE A 264 4.46 7.77 -26.60
C ILE A 264 4.27 8.47 -25.26
N VAL A 265 3.10 9.05 -25.06
CA VAL A 265 2.64 9.48 -23.73
C VAL A 265 1.76 8.38 -23.16
N ARG A 266 2.16 7.83 -22.03
CA ARG A 266 1.36 6.89 -21.25
C ARG A 266 0.59 7.68 -20.19
N VAL A 267 -0.72 7.52 -20.18
CA VAL A 267 -1.63 8.25 -19.29
C VAL A 267 -2.46 7.27 -18.49
N ALA A 268 -2.59 7.50 -17.19
CA ALA A 268 -3.53 6.77 -16.34
C ALA A 268 -4.97 7.15 -16.73
N VAL A 269 -5.76 6.16 -17.15
CA VAL A 269 -7.14 6.36 -17.64
C VAL A 269 -8.20 5.78 -16.70
N ALA A 270 -7.78 4.92 -15.79
CA ALA A 270 -8.62 4.39 -14.71
C ALA A 270 -7.75 4.12 -13.47
N GLU A 271 -8.38 4.10 -12.32
CA GLU A 271 -7.72 3.87 -11.03
C GLU A 271 -8.43 2.78 -10.25
N ILE A 272 -7.69 2.12 -9.35
CA ILE A 272 -8.27 1.18 -8.41
C ILE A 272 -8.70 1.91 -7.16
N VAL A 273 -9.93 1.61 -6.75
CA VAL A 273 -10.57 2.13 -5.53
C VAL A 273 -10.87 0.96 -4.61
N SER A 274 -10.49 1.08 -3.35
CA SER A 274 -10.77 0.10 -2.30
C SER A 274 -12.28 -0.06 -2.07
N PRO A 275 -12.73 -1.11 -1.39
CA PRO A 275 -14.14 -1.25 -1.00
C PRO A 275 -14.64 -0.11 -0.10
N GLU A 276 -13.76 0.59 0.60
CA GLU A 276 -14.08 1.78 1.40
C GLU A 276 -14.18 3.08 0.58
N GLY A 277 -13.85 3.04 -0.70
CA GLY A 277 -13.90 4.20 -1.58
C GLY A 277 -12.59 5.00 -1.66
N HIS A 278 -11.50 4.52 -1.07
CA HIS A 278 -10.19 5.16 -1.15
C HIS A 278 -9.48 4.79 -2.45
N SER A 279 -8.92 5.76 -3.16
CA SER A 279 -8.07 5.52 -4.31
C SER A 279 -6.70 5.02 -3.87
N LEU A 280 -6.20 3.97 -4.54
CA LEU A 280 -4.83 3.48 -4.37
C LEU A 280 -3.82 4.26 -5.22
N PHE A 281 -4.31 5.10 -6.11
CA PHE A 281 -3.52 5.90 -7.04
C PHE A 281 -3.59 7.39 -6.65
N PRO A 282 -2.50 8.15 -6.67
CA PRO A 282 -1.11 7.77 -6.99
C PRO A 282 -0.26 7.43 -5.75
N GLU A 283 -0.83 7.37 -4.54
CA GLU A 283 -0.06 7.30 -3.30
C GLU A 283 0.36 5.87 -2.91
N GLY A 284 -0.35 4.85 -3.42
CA GLY A 284 -0.12 3.46 -3.02
C GLY A 284 -0.66 3.13 -1.63
N ILE A 285 -0.18 2.03 -1.07
CA ILE A 285 -0.59 1.52 0.23
C ILE A 285 0.59 1.59 1.19
N LYS A 286 0.36 2.15 2.37
CA LYS A 286 1.33 2.14 3.47
C LYS A 286 1.19 0.83 4.25
N PRO A 287 2.30 0.15 4.60
CA PRO A 287 2.24 -1.05 5.42
C PRO A 287 1.77 -0.73 6.84
N ASP A 288 1.15 -1.73 7.49
CA ASP A 288 0.75 -1.64 8.90
C ASP A 288 1.95 -1.73 9.83
N LEU A 289 2.94 -2.54 9.43
CA LEU A 289 4.23 -2.68 10.12
C LEU A 289 5.37 -2.33 9.16
N PRO A 290 5.91 -1.11 9.24
CA PRO A 290 7.00 -0.69 8.38
C PRO A 290 8.30 -1.42 8.77
N VAL A 291 8.93 -2.03 7.77
CA VAL A 291 10.26 -2.68 7.89
C VAL A 291 11.06 -2.34 6.64
N GLU A 292 12.21 -1.72 6.83
CA GLU A 292 13.07 -1.34 5.71
C GLU A 292 13.96 -2.52 5.29
N MET A 293 14.14 -2.64 3.99
CA MET A 293 15.04 -3.61 3.38
C MET A 293 15.70 -3.00 2.15
N SER A 294 16.99 -3.29 1.95
CA SER A 294 17.72 -2.89 0.76
C SER A 294 17.20 -3.66 -0.48
N MET A 295 16.97 -2.93 -1.56
CA MET A 295 16.58 -3.54 -2.85
C MET A 295 17.67 -4.46 -3.41
N VAL A 296 18.93 -4.19 -3.10
CA VAL A 296 20.07 -5.03 -3.52
C VAL A 296 20.03 -6.36 -2.79
N ASP A 297 19.84 -6.33 -1.47
CA ASP A 297 19.77 -7.54 -0.65
C ASP A 297 18.54 -8.38 -1.03
N LYS A 298 17.37 -7.74 -1.25
CA LYS A 298 16.18 -8.42 -1.74
C LYS A 298 16.43 -9.17 -3.04
N ARG A 299 17.00 -8.50 -4.05
CA ARG A 299 17.30 -9.13 -5.34
C ARG A 299 18.26 -10.31 -5.21
N GLN A 300 19.31 -10.15 -4.41
CA GLN A 300 20.27 -11.22 -4.14
C GLN A 300 19.60 -12.42 -3.47
N ILE A 301 18.77 -12.19 -2.45
CA ILE A 301 18.02 -13.26 -1.75
C ILE A 301 17.07 -13.96 -2.71
N PHE A 302 16.29 -13.22 -3.49
CA PHE A 302 15.32 -13.79 -4.42
C PHE A 302 16.00 -14.64 -5.50
N GLN A 303 17.18 -14.24 -5.96
CA GLN A 303 17.98 -15.03 -6.90
C GLN A 303 18.49 -16.34 -6.27
N LEU A 304 19.04 -16.25 -5.05
CA LEU A 304 19.63 -17.41 -4.38
C LEU A 304 18.57 -18.35 -3.77
N SER A 305 17.39 -17.85 -3.43
CA SER A 305 16.33 -18.64 -2.79
C SER A 305 15.76 -19.74 -3.66
N SER A 306 15.86 -19.62 -4.98
CA SER A 306 15.44 -20.68 -5.92
C SER A 306 16.23 -21.97 -5.76
N GLU A 307 17.48 -21.89 -5.30
CA GLU A 307 18.37 -23.04 -5.10
C GLU A 307 18.49 -23.45 -3.64
N LYS A 308 18.54 -22.45 -2.72
CA LYS A 308 18.86 -22.65 -1.31
C LYS A 308 17.63 -22.66 -0.38
N GLY A 309 16.45 -22.31 -0.90
CA GLY A 309 15.29 -22.01 -0.06
C GLY A 309 15.39 -20.64 0.61
N MET A 310 14.36 -20.24 1.37
CA MET A 310 14.31 -19.00 2.13
C MET A 310 14.92 -19.14 3.53
N GLY A 311 14.94 -20.35 4.09
CA GLY A 311 15.45 -20.62 5.43
C GLY A 311 16.80 -19.96 5.77
N PRO A 312 17.84 -20.09 4.93
CA PRO A 312 19.17 -19.50 5.19
C PRO A 312 19.20 -17.97 5.26
N PHE A 313 18.17 -17.31 4.73
CA PHE A 313 18.07 -15.83 4.70
C PHE A 313 17.18 -15.27 5.81
N VAL A 314 16.50 -16.11 6.56
CA VAL A 314 15.55 -15.72 7.60
C VAL A 314 16.04 -16.15 8.97
N TYR A 315 16.51 -17.41 9.08
CA TYR A 315 17.00 -17.91 10.35
C TYR A 315 18.48 -17.55 10.49
N GLU A 316 18.85 -16.93 11.62
CA GLU A 316 20.25 -16.81 11.97
C GLU A 316 20.83 -18.21 12.09
N MET A 317 21.56 -18.66 11.07
CA MET A 317 22.34 -19.91 11.16
C MET A 317 23.41 -19.73 12.23
N GLY A 318 23.08 -20.17 13.44
CA GLY A 318 24.08 -20.49 14.43
C GLY A 318 24.68 -19.32 15.17
N ARG A 319 23.88 -18.44 15.79
CA ARG A 319 24.30 -17.99 17.11
C ARG A 319 24.10 -19.18 18.04
N PRO A 320 25.17 -19.83 18.50
CA PRO A 320 25.05 -20.87 19.49
C PRO A 320 24.50 -20.22 20.76
N HIS A 321 23.21 -20.43 21.01
CA HIS A 321 22.56 -19.99 22.23
C HIS A 321 22.95 -20.92 23.36
N MET A 322 23.09 -20.36 24.56
CA MET A 322 23.19 -21.11 25.79
C MET A 322 21.99 -22.09 25.82
N ASN A 323 22.23 -23.35 25.60
CA ASN A 323 21.25 -24.42 25.75
C ASN A 323 21.62 -25.32 26.94
N GLU A 324 20.72 -26.20 27.38
CA GLU A 324 20.96 -27.11 28.50
C GLU A 324 22.21 -27.96 28.29
N ALA A 325 22.54 -28.34 27.06
CA ALA A 325 23.74 -29.12 26.75
C ALA A 325 25.02 -28.28 26.94
N ALA A 326 25.01 -26.99 26.58
CA ALA A 326 26.13 -26.08 26.80
C ALA A 326 26.33 -25.78 28.30
N LEU A 327 25.22 -25.65 29.06
CA LEU A 327 25.24 -25.51 30.50
C LEU A 327 25.87 -26.75 31.19
N LEU A 328 25.48 -27.95 30.76
CA LEU A 328 26.04 -29.21 31.28
C LEU A 328 27.50 -29.41 30.87
N ALA A 329 27.89 -28.94 29.69
CA ALA A 329 29.27 -28.98 29.21
C ALA A 329 30.18 -27.90 29.85
N GLY A 330 29.61 -26.93 30.60
CA GLY A 330 30.35 -25.82 31.18
C GLY A 330 30.96 -24.88 30.13
N THR A 331 30.47 -24.93 28.88
CA THR A 331 30.94 -24.09 27.79
C THR A 331 29.96 -22.95 27.58
N ASN A 332 30.48 -21.72 27.31
CA ASN A 332 29.65 -20.60 26.90
C ASN A 332 29.86 -20.36 25.41
N PRO A 333 28.92 -20.84 24.57
CA PRO A 333 29.03 -20.69 23.11
C PRO A 333 29.10 -19.23 22.64
N GLU A 334 28.57 -18.29 23.40
CA GLU A 334 28.66 -16.85 23.10
C GLU A 334 30.06 -16.30 23.24
N ILE A 335 30.84 -16.83 24.24
CA ILE A 335 32.23 -16.44 24.46
C ILE A 335 33.10 -17.00 23.33
N GLU A 336 32.92 -18.26 22.90
CA GLU A 336 33.66 -18.85 21.79
C GLU A 336 33.40 -18.08 20.46
N VAL A 337 32.18 -17.62 20.21
CA VAL A 337 31.85 -16.76 19.03
C VAL A 337 32.53 -15.40 19.16
N ALA A 338 32.53 -14.80 20.36
CA ALA A 338 33.17 -13.50 20.58
C ALA A 338 34.71 -13.59 20.45
N GLU A 339 35.32 -14.65 20.92
CA GLU A 339 36.77 -14.90 20.76
C GLU A 339 37.14 -15.18 19.33
N THR A 340 36.34 -15.96 18.59
CA THR A 340 36.52 -16.21 17.19
C THR A 340 36.34 -14.93 16.35
N ALA A 341 35.39 -14.08 16.70
CA ALA A 341 35.18 -12.77 16.08
C ALA A 341 36.36 -11.80 16.38
N GLN A 342 36.95 -11.85 17.56
CA GLN A 342 38.15 -11.06 17.88
C GLN A 342 39.40 -11.54 17.13
N GLN A 343 39.57 -12.84 16.95
CA GLN A 343 40.67 -13.41 16.15
C GLN A 343 40.54 -13.08 14.63
N ARG A 344 39.31 -12.85 14.14
CA ARG A 344 39.05 -12.46 12.76
C ARG A 344 39.22 -10.96 12.48
N ARG A 345 39.50 -10.12 13.48
CA ARG A 345 39.67 -8.64 13.35
C ARG A 345 40.80 -8.20 12.42
N GLY A 346 41.60 -9.10 11.89
CA GLY A 346 42.64 -8.81 10.88
C GLY A 346 42.31 -9.23 9.45
N ARG A 347 41.14 -9.87 9.21
CA ARG A 347 40.66 -10.20 7.86
C ARG A 347 39.62 -9.18 7.43
N ALA A 348 39.63 -8.83 6.13
CA ALA A 348 38.59 -7.99 5.56
C ALA A 348 37.21 -8.53 5.98
N PRO A 349 36.25 -7.66 6.35
CA PRO A 349 34.94 -8.11 6.83
C PRO A 349 34.32 -8.99 5.76
N GLU A 350 34.17 -10.27 6.05
CA GLU A 350 33.37 -11.18 5.24
C GLU A 350 31.96 -10.58 5.20
N LYS A 351 31.47 -10.25 3.99
CA LYS A 351 30.18 -9.60 3.82
C LYS A 351 29.14 -10.47 4.53
N SER A 352 28.51 -9.94 5.56
CA SER A 352 27.44 -10.66 6.26
C SER A 352 26.45 -11.21 5.25
N PRO A 353 26.01 -12.45 5.38
CA PRO A 353 25.02 -13.00 4.46
C PRO A 353 23.79 -12.08 4.41
N ALA A 354 23.25 -11.86 3.23
CA ALA A 354 22.05 -11.05 3.07
C ALA A 354 20.90 -11.66 3.89
N HIS A 355 20.21 -10.84 4.67
CA HIS A 355 19.10 -11.25 5.53
C HIS A 355 17.80 -10.62 5.07
N ASP A 356 16.71 -11.40 4.99
CA ASP A 356 15.36 -10.89 4.71
C ASP A 356 14.67 -10.46 6.00
N LEU A 357 14.98 -9.24 6.43
CA LEU A 357 14.44 -8.67 7.66
C LEU A 357 12.91 -8.56 7.64
N VAL A 358 12.31 -8.36 6.45
CA VAL A 358 10.86 -8.23 6.30
C VAL A 358 10.18 -9.58 6.53
N LEU A 359 10.69 -10.64 5.88
CA LEU A 359 10.17 -11.99 6.07
C LEU A 359 10.43 -12.50 7.49
N GLN A 360 11.62 -12.26 8.05
CA GLN A 360 11.91 -12.60 9.44
C GLN A 360 10.90 -11.97 10.38
N ARG A 361 10.65 -10.66 10.23
CA ARG A 361 9.67 -9.97 11.07
C ARG A 361 8.26 -10.54 10.93
N ALA A 362 7.86 -10.97 9.73
CA ALA A 362 6.58 -11.61 9.50
C ALA A 362 6.47 -12.94 10.27
N LEU A 363 7.50 -13.77 10.24
CA LEU A 363 7.53 -15.03 10.98
C LEU A 363 7.48 -14.80 12.49
N ASP A 364 8.21 -13.80 13.01
CA ASP A 364 8.18 -13.42 14.43
C ASP A 364 6.76 -13.03 14.89
N VAL A 365 6.05 -12.27 14.05
CA VAL A 365 4.66 -11.85 14.34
C VAL A 365 3.72 -13.05 14.30
N VAL A 366 3.83 -13.93 13.31
CA VAL A 366 3.04 -15.17 13.22
C VAL A 366 3.23 -15.99 14.49
N THR A 367 4.46 -16.29 14.85
CA THR A 367 4.81 -17.08 16.05
C THR A 367 4.26 -16.44 17.32
N SER A 368 4.39 -15.10 17.45
CA SER A 368 3.89 -14.37 18.60
C SER A 368 2.36 -14.45 18.74
N LEU A 369 1.63 -14.32 17.63
CA LEU A 369 0.18 -14.42 17.60
C LEU A 369 -0.31 -15.83 17.92
N GLU A 370 0.38 -16.87 17.46
CA GLU A 370 0.05 -18.26 17.77
C GLU A 370 0.23 -18.57 19.26
N ILE A 371 1.31 -18.07 19.88
CA ILE A 371 1.54 -18.21 21.32
C ILE A 371 0.41 -17.54 22.11
N TYR A 372 -0.02 -16.36 21.65
CA TYR A 372 -1.12 -15.62 22.29
C TYR A 372 -2.46 -16.35 22.16
N GLN A 373 -2.76 -16.95 21.01
CA GLN A 373 -4.01 -17.69 20.79
C GLN A 373 -4.08 -19.04 21.54
N LYS A 374 -2.95 -19.62 21.91
CA LYS A 374 -2.89 -20.88 22.69
C LYS A 374 -3.01 -20.67 24.21
N ARG A 375 -3.04 -19.40 24.67
CA ARG A 375 -3.27 -19.03 26.08
C ARG A 375 -4.74 -18.74 26.34
#